data_f4b0ea1ec2daafc93e85fa02983c571e
#
_entry.id   f4b0ea1ec2daafc93e85fa02983c571e
#
_cell.length_a   1.000
_cell.length_b   1.000
_cell.length_c   1.000
_cell.angle_alpha   90.00
_cell.angle_beta   90.00
_cell.angle_gamma   90.00
#
_symmetry.space_group_name_H-M   'P 1'
#
loop_
_entity.id
_entity.type
_entity.pdbx_description
1 polymer ?
#
loop_
_entity_poly.entity_id
_entity_poly.type
_entity_poly.pdbx_seq_one_letter_code
_entity_poly.pdbx_strand_id
1 'polypeptide(L)'
;AYYTTDGTTPTSSSTEYTGEFDMPTGNTVIAFVIINDHEQSSTVVKRNYNVEVKNTYTYGPDVSTLKNVLISKKVLKSDSVASDGSGVNFVYISKTKVGNNEMYIIRYDVIKGGSTTTAGLYGVDTSSGKVYTVTGTEGSYSAKEY
;
A
#
# COMPACT_ATOMS: atom_id res chain seq x y z
N ALA A 1 -14.09 -23.72 16.61
CA ALA A 1 -14.16 -23.81 15.15
C ALA A 1 -12.77 -24.08 14.59
N TYR A 2 -12.71 -24.77 13.46
CA TYR A 2 -11.44 -25.10 12.81
C TYR A 2 -11.42 -24.59 11.39
N TYR A 3 -10.24 -24.28 10.87
CA TYR A 3 -10.10 -23.74 9.52
C TYR A 3 -8.84 -24.22 8.79
N THR A 4 -8.86 -24.09 7.46
CA THR A 4 -7.70 -24.27 6.58
C THR A 4 -7.61 -23.08 5.65
N THR A 5 -6.41 -22.77 5.12
CA THR A 5 -6.16 -21.66 4.20
C THR A 5 -5.85 -22.09 2.78
N ASP A 6 -5.91 -23.40 2.51
CA ASP A 6 -5.67 -24.03 1.22
C ASP A 6 -6.93 -24.64 0.57
N GLY A 7 -8.11 -24.46 1.23
CA GLY A 7 -9.38 -25.00 0.78
C GLY A 7 -9.60 -26.48 1.05
N THR A 8 -8.69 -27.16 1.73
CA THR A 8 -8.93 -28.53 2.22
C THR A 8 -10.04 -28.53 3.25
N THR A 9 -10.71 -29.66 3.44
CA THR A 9 -11.77 -29.78 4.45
C THR A 9 -11.16 -29.77 5.85
N PRO A 10 -11.52 -28.78 6.71
CA PRO A 10 -11.02 -28.75 8.07
C PRO A 10 -11.52 -29.94 8.92
N THR A 11 -10.68 -30.39 9.83
CA THR A 11 -10.95 -31.44 10.82
C THR A 11 -10.61 -30.94 12.22
N SER A 12 -10.86 -31.73 13.25
CA SER A 12 -10.43 -31.42 14.62
C SER A 12 -8.89 -31.34 14.79
N SER A 13 -8.12 -31.79 13.80
CA SER A 13 -6.65 -31.65 13.75
C SER A 13 -6.19 -30.41 12.98
N SER A 14 -7.11 -29.65 12.38
CA SER A 14 -6.79 -28.41 11.68
C SER A 14 -6.57 -27.26 12.66
N THR A 15 -6.18 -26.09 12.16
CA THR A 15 -5.96 -24.89 12.98
C THR A 15 -7.26 -24.48 13.67
N GLU A 16 -7.23 -24.33 14.98
CA GLU A 16 -8.37 -23.81 15.73
C GLU A 16 -8.51 -22.29 15.54
N TYR A 17 -9.74 -21.85 15.27
CA TYR A 17 -10.05 -20.43 15.17
C TYR A 17 -10.25 -19.84 16.58
N THR A 18 -9.31 -18.99 16.97
CA THR A 18 -9.32 -18.32 18.29
C THR A 18 -9.53 -16.81 18.18
N GLY A 19 -9.65 -16.28 16.98
CA GLY A 19 -9.80 -14.83 16.73
C GLY A 19 -9.23 -14.41 15.40
N GLU A 20 -8.85 -13.15 15.28
CA GLU A 20 -8.25 -12.60 14.08
C GLU A 20 -6.94 -13.32 13.73
N PHE A 21 -6.69 -13.51 12.44
CA PHE A 21 -5.44 -14.08 11.92
C PHE A 21 -5.06 -13.43 10.58
N ASP A 22 -3.76 -13.43 10.29
CA ASP A 22 -3.24 -12.92 9.03
C ASP A 22 -3.56 -13.87 7.88
N MET A 23 -4.15 -13.33 6.82
CA MET A 23 -4.45 -14.09 5.61
C MET A 23 -3.19 -14.22 4.73
N PRO A 24 -2.90 -15.42 4.18
CA PRO A 24 -1.85 -15.57 3.18
C PRO A 24 -2.11 -14.68 1.97
N THR A 25 -1.05 -14.09 1.41
CA THR A 25 -1.14 -13.26 0.20
C THR A 25 -1.39 -14.11 -1.05
N GLY A 26 -2.08 -13.54 -2.03
CA GLY A 26 -2.47 -14.21 -3.26
C GLY A 26 -3.87 -14.82 -3.19
N ASN A 27 -4.14 -15.76 -4.08
CA ASN A 27 -5.42 -16.47 -4.10
C ASN A 27 -5.45 -17.51 -2.97
N THR A 28 -6.32 -17.28 -2.00
CA THR A 28 -6.48 -18.12 -0.82
C THR A 28 -7.91 -18.63 -0.73
N VAL A 29 -8.07 -19.91 -0.46
CA VAL A 29 -9.37 -20.53 -0.19
C VAL A 29 -9.46 -20.84 1.29
N ILE A 30 -10.25 -20.08 2.04
CA ILE A 30 -10.50 -20.38 3.45
C ILE A 30 -11.68 -21.32 3.56
N ALA A 31 -11.49 -22.42 4.28
CA ALA A 31 -12.55 -23.34 4.64
C ALA A 31 -12.73 -23.35 6.16
N PHE A 32 -13.99 -23.30 6.63
CA PHE A 32 -14.34 -23.34 8.04
C PHE A 32 -15.30 -24.48 8.34
N VAL A 33 -15.16 -25.07 9.52
CA VAL A 33 -16.08 -26.03 10.10
C VAL A 33 -16.21 -25.80 11.60
N ILE A 34 -17.39 -26.04 12.15
CA ILE A 34 -17.60 -26.12 13.60
C ILE A 34 -17.72 -27.61 13.94
N ILE A 35 -16.92 -28.06 14.89
CA ILE A 35 -16.95 -29.43 15.41
C ILE A 35 -17.32 -29.33 16.89
N ASN A 36 -18.37 -30.05 17.31
CA ASN A 36 -18.79 -30.07 18.69
C ASN A 36 -18.04 -31.15 19.50
N ASP A 37 -18.31 -31.21 20.79
CA ASP A 37 -17.68 -32.16 21.74
C ASP A 37 -17.98 -33.65 21.43
N HIS A 38 -18.97 -33.91 20.56
CA HIS A 38 -19.32 -35.26 20.10
C HIS A 38 -18.76 -35.56 18.69
N GLU A 39 -17.75 -34.79 18.23
CA GLU A 39 -17.12 -34.91 16.92
C GLU A 39 -18.08 -34.73 15.72
N GLN A 40 -19.25 -34.16 15.94
CA GLN A 40 -20.19 -33.82 14.87
C GLN A 40 -19.77 -32.51 14.21
N SER A 41 -19.63 -32.54 12.90
CA SER A 41 -19.22 -31.37 12.10
C SER A 41 -20.42 -30.64 11.51
N SER A 42 -20.37 -29.32 11.49
CA SER A 42 -21.24 -28.49 10.65
C SER A 42 -20.96 -28.71 9.16
N THR A 43 -21.80 -28.14 8.30
CA THR A 43 -21.43 -27.99 6.89
C THR A 43 -20.16 -27.14 6.77
N VAL A 44 -19.23 -27.56 5.91
CA VAL A 44 -18.01 -26.80 5.60
C VAL A 44 -18.38 -25.57 4.78
N VAL A 45 -17.99 -24.40 5.26
CA VAL A 45 -18.14 -23.14 4.53
C VAL A 45 -16.81 -22.79 3.89
N LYS A 46 -16.80 -22.61 2.55
CA LYS A 46 -15.60 -22.19 1.79
C LYS A 46 -15.78 -20.80 1.22
N ARG A 47 -14.73 -20.00 1.24
CA ARG A 47 -14.67 -18.67 0.62
C ARG A 47 -13.33 -18.49 -0.08
N ASN A 48 -13.40 -17.95 -1.29
CA ASN A 48 -12.22 -17.55 -2.06
C ASN A 48 -11.90 -16.08 -1.76
N TYR A 49 -10.64 -15.80 -1.52
CA TYR A 49 -10.11 -14.46 -1.32
C TYR A 49 -8.92 -14.25 -2.24
N ASN A 50 -8.83 -13.08 -2.83
CA ASN A 50 -7.61 -12.59 -3.44
C ASN A 50 -7.01 -11.53 -2.51
N VAL A 51 -6.01 -11.94 -1.74
CA VAL A 51 -5.32 -11.06 -0.79
C VAL A 51 -4.16 -10.41 -1.52
N GLU A 52 -4.39 -9.18 -1.96
CA GLU A 52 -3.29 -8.36 -2.45
C GLU A 52 -2.41 -7.92 -1.28
N VAL A 53 -1.10 -7.98 -1.47
CA VAL A 53 -0.17 -7.28 -0.58
C VAL A 53 -0.53 -5.81 -0.70
N LYS A 54 -1.27 -5.29 0.26
CA LYS A 54 -1.27 -3.85 0.45
C LYS A 54 0.17 -3.53 0.77
N ASN A 55 0.89 -2.99 -0.23
CA ASN A 55 2.21 -2.45 0.02
C ASN A 55 2.04 -1.45 1.17
N THR A 56 2.25 -1.91 2.40
CA THR A 56 2.53 -1.04 3.52
C THR A 56 3.91 -0.49 3.24
N TYR A 57 3.96 0.42 2.27
CA TYR A 57 5.14 1.16 1.99
C TYR A 57 5.43 1.96 3.25
N THR A 58 6.30 1.42 4.06
CA THR A 58 6.92 2.19 5.15
C THR A 58 7.66 3.29 4.42
N TYR A 59 7.15 4.51 4.52
CA TYR A 59 7.72 5.69 3.90
C TYR A 59 9.22 5.68 4.09
N GLY A 60 9.94 5.40 3.02
CA GLY A 60 11.38 5.42 3.01
C GLY A 60 11.91 6.84 3.16
N PRO A 61 13.21 7.03 3.31
CA PRO A 61 13.85 8.35 3.40
C PRO A 61 13.52 9.27 2.22
N ASP A 62 13.13 8.71 1.07
CA ASP A 62 12.66 9.38 -0.14
C ASP A 62 11.40 10.21 0.07
N VAL A 63 10.36 9.62 0.70
CA VAL A 63 9.10 10.35 0.98
C VAL A 63 9.31 11.41 2.06
N SER A 64 10.12 11.14 3.07
CA SER A 64 10.48 12.14 4.08
C SER A 64 11.23 13.32 3.44
N THR A 65 12.15 13.06 2.54
CA THR A 65 12.87 14.08 1.78
C THR A 65 11.91 14.93 0.95
N LEU A 66 10.98 14.29 0.22
CA LEU A 66 9.95 15.00 -0.55
C LEU A 66 9.07 15.87 0.34
N LYS A 67 8.57 15.35 1.45
CA LYS A 67 7.73 16.09 2.40
C LYS A 67 8.44 17.33 2.93
N ASN A 68 9.69 17.21 3.34
CA ASN A 68 10.48 18.33 3.85
C ASN A 68 10.61 19.45 2.79
N VAL A 69 10.85 19.09 1.54
CA VAL A 69 10.92 20.06 0.44
C VAL A 69 9.56 20.72 0.19
N LEU A 70 8.47 19.95 0.18
CA LEU A 70 7.12 20.50 -0.02
C LEU A 70 6.68 21.40 1.14
N ILE A 71 7.08 21.12 2.37
CA ILE A 71 6.86 22.00 3.53
C ILE A 71 7.67 23.29 3.38
N SER A 72 8.95 23.21 3.02
CA SER A 72 9.79 24.39 2.84
C SER A 72 9.27 25.32 1.74
N LYS A 73 8.67 24.76 0.71
CA LYS A 73 8.03 25.50 -0.39
C LYS A 73 6.57 25.90 -0.11
N LYS A 74 6.06 25.65 1.10
CA LYS A 74 4.70 25.97 1.55
C LYS A 74 3.59 25.29 0.74
N VAL A 75 3.88 24.16 0.10
CA VAL A 75 2.87 23.29 -0.52
C VAL A 75 2.16 22.46 0.54
N LEU A 76 2.90 22.00 1.53
CA LEU A 76 2.37 21.37 2.74
C LEU A 76 2.44 22.31 3.94
N LYS A 77 1.44 22.21 4.81
CA LYS A 77 1.42 22.80 6.14
C LYS A 77 2.07 21.87 7.17
N SER A 78 1.93 20.57 6.98
CA SER A 78 2.50 19.50 7.80
C SER A 78 2.62 18.21 6.97
N ASP A 79 3.18 17.16 7.55
CA ASP A 79 3.39 15.86 6.89
C ASP A 79 2.15 15.23 6.24
N SER A 80 0.96 15.61 6.67
CA SER A 80 -0.30 15.01 6.24
C SER A 80 -1.34 16.03 5.78
N VAL A 81 -0.98 17.33 5.74
CA VAL A 81 -1.92 18.41 5.43
C VAL A 81 -1.32 19.38 4.41
N ALA A 82 -2.02 19.60 3.33
CA ALA A 82 -1.70 20.63 2.34
C ALA A 82 -1.90 22.06 2.90
N SER A 83 -1.33 23.05 2.23
CA SER A 83 -1.43 24.46 2.68
C SER A 83 -2.86 25.00 2.72
N ASP A 84 -3.77 24.46 1.90
CA ASP A 84 -5.19 24.78 1.89
C ASP A 84 -6.02 24.03 2.96
N GLY A 85 -5.39 23.19 3.78
CA GLY A 85 -6.02 22.38 4.82
C GLY A 85 -6.52 21.02 4.34
N SER A 86 -6.37 20.68 3.06
CA SER A 86 -6.73 19.35 2.53
C SER A 86 -5.81 18.27 3.10
N GLY A 87 -6.33 17.06 3.25
CA GLY A 87 -5.51 15.88 3.52
C GLY A 87 -4.60 15.56 2.34
N VAL A 88 -3.49 14.89 2.60
CA VAL A 88 -2.56 14.47 1.55
C VAL A 88 -2.16 13.01 1.70
N ASN A 89 -1.84 12.38 0.58
CA ASN A 89 -1.30 11.04 0.53
C ASN A 89 -0.12 10.96 -0.45
N PHE A 90 0.85 10.12 -0.13
CA PHE A 90 2.02 9.87 -0.95
C PHE A 90 2.04 8.40 -1.33
N VAL A 91 2.12 8.12 -2.62
CA VAL A 91 2.15 6.76 -3.15
C VAL A 91 3.44 6.56 -3.90
N TYR A 92 4.26 5.64 -3.43
CA TYR A 92 5.42 5.19 -4.18
C TYR A 92 4.97 4.46 -5.45
N ILE A 93 5.56 4.81 -6.56
CA ILE A 93 5.25 4.20 -7.86
C ILE A 93 6.35 3.23 -8.26
N SER A 94 7.58 3.72 -8.36
CA SER A 94 8.71 2.92 -8.83
C SER A 94 10.05 3.55 -8.47
N LYS A 95 11.11 2.78 -8.63
CA LYS A 95 12.48 3.26 -8.70
C LYS A 95 12.97 3.08 -10.13
N THR A 96 13.28 4.16 -10.81
CA THR A 96 13.63 4.12 -12.23
C THR A 96 14.62 5.22 -12.63
N LYS A 97 15.24 5.05 -13.77
CA LYS A 97 16.13 6.05 -14.35
C LYS A 97 15.32 7.07 -15.14
N VAL A 98 15.49 8.36 -14.80
CA VAL A 98 14.88 9.49 -15.52
C VAL A 98 16.01 10.41 -15.99
N GLY A 99 16.24 10.47 -17.28
CA GLY A 99 17.44 11.10 -17.82
C GLY A 99 18.72 10.37 -17.33
N ASN A 100 19.60 11.09 -16.65
CA ASN A 100 20.84 10.53 -16.10
C ASN A 100 20.72 10.13 -14.62
N ASN A 101 19.60 10.40 -13.96
CA ASN A 101 19.43 10.22 -12.52
C ASN A 101 18.56 8.99 -12.23
N GLU A 102 18.94 8.21 -11.22
CA GLU A 102 18.09 7.17 -10.67
C GLU A 102 17.21 7.79 -9.58
N MET A 103 15.88 7.65 -9.72
CA MET A 103 14.92 8.33 -8.86
C MET A 103 13.89 7.38 -8.29
N TYR A 104 13.45 7.66 -7.06
CA TYR A 104 12.18 7.16 -6.53
C TYR A 104 11.06 8.04 -7.06
N ILE A 105 10.10 7.44 -7.75
CA ILE A 105 8.92 8.14 -8.28
C ILE A 105 7.80 8.02 -7.28
N ILE A 106 7.27 9.17 -6.86
CA ILE A 106 6.26 9.30 -5.81
C ILE A 106 5.11 10.13 -6.36
N ARG A 107 3.89 9.58 -6.27
CA ARG A 107 2.67 10.31 -6.57
C ARG A 107 2.21 11.07 -5.33
N TYR A 108 1.88 12.33 -5.50
CA TYR A 108 1.28 13.19 -4.49
C TYR A 108 -0.20 13.37 -4.79
N ASP A 109 -1.03 12.93 -3.87
CA ASP A 109 -2.48 13.02 -3.95
C ASP A 109 -3.01 14.00 -2.89
N VAL A 110 -4.05 14.75 -3.24
CA VAL A 110 -4.80 15.62 -2.33
C VAL A 110 -6.18 15.00 -2.07
N ILE A 111 -6.59 15.00 -0.80
CA ILE A 111 -7.86 14.45 -0.33
C ILE A 111 -8.75 15.57 0.13
N LYS A 112 -9.87 15.79 -0.56
CA LYS A 112 -10.83 16.85 -0.26
C LYS A 112 -12.27 16.34 -0.34
N GLY A 113 -13.04 16.51 0.74
CA GLY A 113 -14.43 16.09 0.78
C GLY A 113 -14.64 14.59 0.52
N GLY A 114 -13.69 13.74 0.93
CA GLY A 114 -13.72 12.29 0.70
C GLY A 114 -13.26 11.85 -0.70
N SER A 115 -12.94 12.78 -1.59
CA SER A 115 -12.40 12.51 -2.92
C SER A 115 -10.89 12.66 -2.95
N THR A 116 -10.20 11.75 -3.65
CA THR A 116 -8.75 11.79 -3.85
C THR A 116 -8.44 12.21 -5.28
N THR A 117 -7.57 13.19 -5.43
CA THR A 117 -7.11 13.69 -6.74
C THR A 117 -5.59 13.70 -6.78
N THR A 118 -5.00 13.17 -7.85
CA THR A 118 -3.55 13.28 -8.07
C THR A 118 -3.19 14.73 -8.36
N ALA A 119 -2.35 15.31 -7.50
CA ALA A 119 -1.86 16.68 -7.65
C ALA A 119 -0.51 16.73 -8.38
N GLY A 120 0.24 15.64 -8.43
CA GLY A 120 1.48 15.58 -9.20
C GLY A 120 2.31 14.32 -8.97
N LEU A 121 3.36 14.19 -9.78
CA LEU A 121 4.42 13.20 -9.60
C LEU A 121 5.71 13.93 -9.23
N TYR A 122 6.45 13.33 -8.32
CA TYR A 122 7.77 13.80 -7.91
C TYR A 122 8.81 12.68 -8.02
N GLY A 123 10.03 13.06 -8.31
CA GLY A 123 11.19 12.19 -8.26
C GLY A 123 12.13 12.63 -7.14
N VAL A 124 12.63 11.68 -6.36
CA VAL A 124 13.71 11.92 -5.41
C VAL A 124 14.94 11.17 -5.90
N ASP A 125 15.98 11.91 -6.23
CA ASP A 125 17.26 11.34 -6.69
C ASP A 125 17.89 10.50 -5.58
N THR A 126 18.22 9.26 -5.92
CA THR A 126 18.68 8.28 -4.92
C THR A 126 20.08 8.58 -4.38
N SER A 127 20.87 9.35 -5.09
CA SER A 127 22.24 9.69 -4.71
C SER A 127 22.36 11.05 -4.03
N SER A 128 21.65 12.06 -4.51
CA SER A 128 21.77 13.43 -4.03
C SER A 128 20.64 13.86 -3.09
N GLY A 129 19.51 13.13 -3.08
CA GLY A 129 18.30 13.53 -2.38
C GLY A 129 17.58 14.75 -2.98
N LYS A 130 18.01 15.23 -4.13
CA LYS A 130 17.32 16.32 -4.83
C LYS A 130 15.92 15.88 -5.26
N VAL A 131 14.99 16.82 -5.20
CA VAL A 131 13.60 16.61 -5.59
C VAL A 131 13.33 17.24 -6.96
N TYR A 132 12.57 16.52 -7.77
CA TYR A 132 12.18 16.90 -9.12
C TYR A 132 10.66 16.79 -9.28
N THR A 133 10.07 17.67 -10.06
CA THR A 133 8.75 17.42 -10.64
C THR A 133 8.91 16.44 -11.80
N VAL A 134 8.00 15.48 -11.90
CA VAL A 134 8.03 14.43 -12.92
C VAL A 134 6.77 14.49 -13.76
N THR A 135 6.92 14.36 -15.06
CA THR A 135 5.82 14.29 -16.03
C THR A 135 5.97 13.06 -16.92
N GLY A 136 4.88 12.64 -17.55
CA GLY A 136 4.85 11.46 -18.41
C GLY A 136 4.33 10.20 -17.68
N THR A 137 4.59 9.05 -18.27
CA THR A 137 4.19 7.75 -17.77
C THR A 137 5.40 6.85 -17.59
N GLU A 138 5.24 5.71 -16.94
CA GLU A 138 6.30 4.74 -16.74
C GLU A 138 6.96 4.37 -18.09
N GLY A 139 8.29 4.41 -18.12
CA GLY A 139 9.10 4.21 -19.33
C GLY A 139 9.35 5.48 -20.16
N SER A 140 8.63 6.59 -19.91
CA SER A 140 8.77 7.87 -20.64
C SER A 140 8.71 9.10 -19.73
N TYR A 141 9.20 8.97 -18.51
CA TYR A 141 9.27 10.09 -17.56
C TYR A 141 10.27 11.16 -18.00
N SER A 142 9.88 12.41 -17.79
CA SER A 142 10.75 13.58 -17.83
C SER A 142 10.77 14.25 -16.46
N ALA A 143 11.93 14.75 -16.04
CA ALA A 143 12.08 15.37 -14.72
C ALA A 143 12.71 16.77 -14.85
N LYS A 144 12.22 17.69 -14.00
CA LYS A 144 12.76 19.04 -13.83
C LYS A 144 13.00 19.27 -12.36
N GLU A 145 14.18 19.75 -11.98
CA GLU A 145 14.51 20.08 -10.58
C GLU A 145 13.47 21.03 -9.99
N TYR A 146 12.97 20.69 -8.82
CA TYR A 146 11.82 21.34 -8.18
C TYR A 146 12.19 22.51 -7.29
#